data_3057d9a8f109155fef614d245f13758c
#
_entry.id   3057d9a8f109155fef614d245f13758c
#
_cell.length_a   1.000
_cell.length_b   1.000
_cell.length_c   1.000
_cell.angle_alpha   90.00
_cell.angle_beta   90.00
_cell.angle_gamma   90.00
#
_symmetry.space_group_name_H-M   'P 1'
#
loop_
_entity.id
_entity.type
_entity.pdbx_description
1 polymer ?
#
loop_
_entity_poly.entity_id
_entity_poly.type
_entity_poly.pdbx_seq_one_letter_code
_entity_poly.pdbx_strand_id
1 'polypeptide(L)'
;LCLLTGRSAIMDNNSYMQIKIQMETYVVILLFVLIITAMLLAHKLRRMQKTIIESDKTIAELNSMVSKMNKKLLEKDLHDTRNNVWDNTAIMPFLDKLVARDIYPVTFMHIACADNKERAKFIARANYILDKNVLRFTYEDNDIVLIFVGMNRKHSKQSLQLLMENSMQIMYAITIKSKADADKLRVKYEVR
;
A
#
# COMPACT_ATOMS: atom_id res chain seq x y z
N LEU A 1 -88.26 8.31 11.26
CA LEU A 1 -87.38 7.95 10.15
C LEU A 1 -86.80 9.19 9.51
N CYS A 2 -85.58 9.51 9.73
CA CYS A 2 -84.71 10.52 9.07
C CYS A 2 -84.03 11.42 10.09
N LEU A 3 -83.01 10.92 10.74
CA LEU A 3 -82.01 11.71 11.45
C LEU A 3 -80.71 10.91 11.69
N LEU A 4 -80.08 10.42 10.64
CA LEU A 4 -78.78 9.76 10.70
C LEU A 4 -77.98 9.98 9.43
N THR A 5 -77.77 11.22 8.95
CA THR A 5 -76.83 11.53 7.89
C THR A 5 -76.32 12.94 7.99
N GLY A 6 -75.61 13.24 9.08
CA GLY A 6 -75.12 14.61 9.25
C GLY A 6 -73.83 14.70 10.09
N ARG A 7 -73.11 13.60 10.25
CA ARG A 7 -71.90 13.56 11.13
C ARG A 7 -70.62 13.03 10.50
N SER A 8 -70.44 13.14 9.22
CA SER A 8 -69.23 12.60 8.60
C SER A 8 -68.51 13.54 7.61
N ALA A 9 -68.61 14.83 7.77
CA ALA A 9 -67.91 15.77 6.88
C ALA A 9 -67.39 17.04 7.57
N ILE A 10 -67.26 17.04 8.87
CA ILE A 10 -66.47 18.03 9.59
C ILE A 10 -65.28 17.26 10.18
N MET A 11 -64.51 16.69 9.33
CA MET A 11 -63.13 16.39 9.68
C MET A 11 -62.47 17.74 9.91
N ASP A 12 -62.24 18.05 11.17
CA ASP A 12 -61.78 19.31 11.70
C ASP A 12 -60.71 19.92 10.80
N ASN A 13 -60.95 21.12 10.27
CA ASN A 13 -59.95 21.94 9.60
C ASN A 13 -58.67 22.06 10.44
N ASN A 14 -58.76 21.91 11.75
CA ASN A 14 -57.66 21.81 12.72
C ASN A 14 -56.84 20.53 12.57
N SER A 15 -57.47 19.36 12.37
CA SER A 15 -56.73 18.11 12.18
C SER A 15 -55.96 18.08 10.87
N TYR A 16 -56.56 18.64 9.81
CA TYR A 16 -55.87 18.72 8.52
C TYR A 16 -54.72 19.72 8.58
N MET A 17 -54.85 20.83 9.26
CA MET A 17 -53.78 21.80 9.48
C MET A 17 -52.65 21.22 10.33
N GLN A 18 -52.96 20.48 11.37
CA GLN A 18 -51.95 19.82 12.20
C GLN A 18 -51.14 18.74 11.42
N ILE A 19 -51.78 17.91 10.61
CA ILE A 19 -51.13 16.93 9.76
C ILE A 19 -50.23 17.64 8.73
N LYS A 20 -50.68 18.73 8.13
CA LYS A 20 -49.89 19.51 7.18
C LYS A 20 -48.64 20.11 7.84
N ILE A 21 -48.75 20.70 9.01
CA ILE A 21 -47.62 21.27 9.78
C ILE A 21 -46.66 20.19 10.19
N GLN A 22 -47.15 19.03 10.61
CA GLN A 22 -46.26 17.88 10.92
C GLN A 22 -45.51 17.41 9.68
N MET A 23 -46.13 17.24 8.52
CA MET A 23 -45.47 16.85 7.28
C MET A 23 -44.40 17.87 6.86
N GLU A 24 -44.67 19.14 6.91
CA GLU A 24 -43.71 20.20 6.61
C GLU A 24 -42.52 20.16 7.57
N THR A 25 -42.74 19.90 8.86
CA THR A 25 -41.70 19.77 9.87
C THR A 25 -40.81 18.53 9.59
N TYR A 26 -41.40 17.41 9.23
CA TYR A 26 -40.63 16.20 8.85
C TYR A 26 -39.77 16.43 7.61
N VAL A 27 -40.28 17.12 6.59
CA VAL A 27 -39.52 17.45 5.38
C VAL A 27 -38.34 18.35 5.72
N VAL A 28 -38.53 19.35 6.57
CA VAL A 28 -37.44 20.24 7.02
C VAL A 28 -36.37 19.46 7.79
N ILE A 29 -36.75 18.57 8.71
CA ILE A 29 -35.82 17.73 9.45
C ILE A 29 -35.05 16.84 8.50
N LEU A 30 -35.70 16.20 7.53
CA LEU A 30 -35.07 15.33 6.54
C LEU A 30 -34.05 16.08 5.68
N LEU A 31 -34.37 17.31 5.26
CA LEU A 31 -33.46 18.19 4.56
C LEU A 31 -32.24 18.55 5.40
N PHE A 32 -32.40 18.86 6.68
CA PHE A 32 -31.29 19.11 7.59
C PHE A 32 -30.36 17.90 7.75
N VAL A 33 -30.91 16.70 7.91
CA VAL A 33 -30.16 15.48 8.01
C VAL A 33 -29.37 15.22 6.70
N LEU A 34 -29.99 15.46 5.55
CA LEU A 34 -29.34 15.34 4.24
C LEU A 34 -28.16 16.32 4.08
N ILE A 35 -28.34 17.58 4.51
CA ILE A 35 -27.26 18.58 4.45
C ILE A 35 -26.09 18.18 5.37
N ILE A 36 -26.39 17.74 6.60
CA ILE A 36 -25.35 17.30 7.54
C ILE A 36 -24.58 16.09 6.98
N THR A 37 -25.28 15.09 6.44
CA THR A 37 -24.63 13.91 5.84
C THR A 37 -23.79 14.28 4.62
N ALA A 38 -24.25 15.18 3.78
CA ALA A 38 -23.49 15.69 2.64
C ALA A 38 -22.22 16.44 3.08
N MET A 39 -22.30 17.27 4.13
CA MET A 39 -21.13 17.95 4.71
C MET A 39 -20.11 16.96 5.29
N LEU A 40 -20.56 15.94 6.01
CA LEU A 40 -19.68 14.90 6.56
C LEU A 40 -18.98 14.10 5.46
N LEU A 41 -19.71 13.73 4.40
CA LEU A 41 -19.16 13.07 3.23
C LEU A 41 -18.12 13.93 2.51
N ALA A 42 -18.43 15.21 2.29
CA ALA A 42 -17.50 16.15 1.67
C ALA A 42 -16.22 16.32 2.51
N HIS A 43 -16.35 16.38 3.83
CA HIS A 43 -15.20 16.46 4.74
C HIS A 43 -14.34 15.18 4.68
N LYS A 44 -14.97 14.00 4.65
CA LYS A 44 -14.27 12.71 4.52
C LYS A 44 -13.52 12.61 3.18
N LEU A 45 -14.18 13.02 2.09
CA LEU A 45 -13.56 13.05 0.75
C LEU A 45 -12.33 13.98 0.72
N ARG A 46 -12.42 15.18 1.27
CA ARG A 46 -11.28 16.11 1.36
C ARG A 46 -10.11 15.52 2.16
N ARG A 47 -10.39 14.81 3.26
CA ARG A 47 -9.33 14.11 4.02
C ARG A 47 -8.68 13.02 3.18
N MET A 48 -9.47 12.18 2.51
CA MET A 48 -8.93 11.13 1.63
C MET A 48 -8.08 11.71 0.49
N GLN A 49 -8.53 12.80 -0.14
CA GLN A 49 -7.74 13.48 -1.18
C GLN A 49 -6.39 13.98 -0.65
N LYS A 50 -6.36 14.60 0.55
CA LYS A 50 -5.09 15.01 1.17
C LYS A 50 -4.15 13.83 1.40
N THR A 51 -4.67 12.71 1.93
CA THR A 51 -3.86 11.50 2.16
C THR A 51 -3.32 10.93 0.86
N ILE A 52 -4.09 10.94 -0.23
CA ILE A 52 -3.65 10.49 -1.56
C ILE A 52 -2.52 11.40 -2.07
N ILE A 53 -2.68 12.71 -2.01
CA ILE A 53 -1.66 13.67 -2.46
C ILE A 53 -0.37 13.53 -1.65
N GLU A 54 -0.46 13.34 -0.34
CA GLU A 54 0.71 13.08 0.52
C GLU A 54 1.40 11.77 0.17
N SER A 55 0.62 10.71 -0.10
CA SER A 55 1.15 9.42 -0.54
C SER A 55 1.85 9.52 -1.89
N ASP A 56 1.26 10.20 -2.86
CA ASP A 56 1.85 10.41 -4.19
C ASP A 56 3.16 11.21 -4.10
N LYS A 57 3.20 12.23 -3.24
CA LYS A 57 4.43 12.99 -2.97
C LYS A 57 5.52 12.09 -2.37
N THR A 58 5.17 11.26 -1.40
CA THR A 58 6.10 10.31 -0.78
C THR A 58 6.62 9.30 -1.80
N ILE A 59 5.76 8.78 -2.68
CA ILE A 59 6.15 7.89 -3.77
C ILE A 59 7.11 8.56 -4.74
N ALA A 60 6.85 9.82 -5.12
CA ALA A 60 7.73 10.59 -6.01
C ALA A 60 9.10 10.85 -5.37
N GLU A 61 9.14 11.18 -4.08
CA GLU A 61 10.38 11.35 -3.31
C GLU A 61 11.16 10.03 -3.22
N LEU A 62 10.48 8.91 -2.96
CA LEU A 62 11.05 7.56 -2.96
C LEU A 62 11.67 7.20 -4.30
N ASN A 63 10.96 7.42 -5.40
CA ASN A 63 11.46 7.18 -6.75
C ASN A 63 12.70 8.01 -7.07
N SER A 64 12.71 9.28 -6.67
CA SER A 64 13.88 10.16 -6.80
C SER A 64 15.07 9.66 -5.99
N MET A 65 14.82 9.16 -4.77
CA MET A 65 15.88 8.60 -3.91
C MET A 65 16.46 7.30 -4.47
N VAL A 66 15.61 6.38 -4.90
CA VAL A 66 16.05 5.12 -5.53
C VAL A 66 16.89 5.43 -6.77
N SER A 67 16.47 6.39 -7.59
CA SER A 67 17.24 6.83 -8.76
C SER A 67 18.60 7.42 -8.38
N LYS A 68 18.68 8.27 -7.34
CA LYS A 68 19.95 8.83 -6.85
C LYS A 68 20.86 7.78 -6.21
N MET A 69 20.28 6.81 -5.49
CA MET A 69 21.04 5.69 -4.93
C MET A 69 21.59 4.78 -6.04
N ASN A 70 20.80 4.49 -7.05
CA ASN A 70 21.23 3.74 -8.22
C ASN A 70 22.42 4.42 -8.89
N LYS A 71 22.36 5.73 -9.10
CA LYS A 71 23.46 6.49 -9.72
C LYS A 71 24.75 6.42 -8.90
N LYS A 72 24.69 6.56 -7.57
CA LYS A 72 25.87 6.53 -6.68
C LYS A 72 26.51 5.15 -6.53
N LEU A 73 25.73 4.08 -6.73
CA LEU A 73 26.23 2.71 -6.63
C LEU A 73 26.76 2.20 -7.97
N LEU A 74 26.26 2.70 -9.10
CA LEU A 74 26.85 2.52 -10.42
C LEU A 74 28.32 3.00 -10.46
N GLU A 75 28.67 4.03 -9.68
CA GLU A 75 30.04 4.54 -9.55
C GLU A 75 30.99 3.57 -8.79
N LYS A 76 30.49 2.49 -8.20
CA LYS A 76 31.28 1.53 -7.40
C LYS A 76 31.34 0.11 -7.98
N ASP A 77 30.95 -0.09 -9.22
CA ASP A 77 30.92 -1.42 -9.89
C ASP A 77 30.12 -2.53 -9.17
N LEU A 78 29.29 -2.15 -8.19
CA LEU A 78 28.46 -3.08 -7.41
C LEU A 78 27.14 -3.46 -8.12
N HIS A 79 26.90 -2.91 -9.32
CA HIS A 79 25.65 -3.12 -10.06
C HIS A 79 25.92 -3.77 -11.41
N ASP A 80 25.40 -4.97 -11.60
CA ASP A 80 25.34 -5.58 -12.92
C ASP A 80 24.25 -4.88 -13.76
N THR A 81 24.67 -3.97 -14.63
CA THR A 81 23.79 -3.19 -15.50
C THR A 81 23.03 -4.04 -16.51
N ARG A 82 23.58 -5.20 -16.92
CA ARG A 82 22.91 -6.10 -17.88
C ARG A 82 21.71 -6.79 -17.25
N ASN A 83 21.88 -7.25 -16.03
CA ASN A 83 20.86 -7.99 -15.31
C ASN A 83 20.03 -7.10 -14.35
N ASN A 84 20.41 -5.83 -14.17
CA ASN A 84 19.78 -4.91 -13.22
C ASN A 84 19.71 -5.49 -11.79
N VAL A 85 20.83 -6.03 -11.34
CA VAL A 85 20.98 -6.70 -10.04
C VAL A 85 22.18 -6.11 -9.31
N TRP A 86 22.06 -5.95 -8.00
CA TRP A 86 23.09 -5.46 -7.11
C TRP A 86 23.87 -6.61 -6.49
N ASP A 87 25.11 -6.36 -6.15
CA ASP A 87 25.91 -7.28 -5.34
C ASP A 87 25.37 -7.37 -3.90
N ASN A 88 25.57 -8.52 -3.23
CA ASN A 88 25.14 -8.77 -1.86
C ASN A 88 25.71 -7.75 -0.85
N THR A 89 26.90 -7.26 -1.07
CA THR A 89 27.55 -6.26 -0.22
C THR A 89 26.79 -4.91 -0.18
N ALA A 90 25.93 -4.66 -1.17
CA ALA A 90 25.08 -3.48 -1.22
C ALA A 90 23.81 -3.59 -0.37
N ILE A 91 23.42 -4.78 0.11
CA ILE A 91 22.14 -5.00 0.84
C ILE A 91 22.09 -4.14 2.10
N MET A 92 23.08 -4.26 3.00
CA MET A 92 23.08 -3.53 4.27
C MET A 92 23.20 -2.02 4.09
N PRO A 93 24.11 -1.48 3.26
CA PRO A 93 24.15 -0.06 2.94
C PRO A 93 22.81 0.51 2.40
N PHE A 94 22.05 -0.28 1.66
CA PHE A 94 20.71 0.13 1.20
C PHE A 94 19.70 0.17 2.35
N LEU A 95 19.65 -0.88 3.15
CA LEU A 95 18.76 -0.93 4.32
C LEU A 95 19.04 0.22 5.27
N ASP A 96 20.31 0.51 5.56
CA ASP A 96 20.72 1.62 6.42
C ASP A 96 20.22 2.97 5.92
N LYS A 97 20.31 3.19 4.61
CA LYS A 97 19.80 4.43 4.01
C LYS A 97 18.28 4.53 4.08
N LEU A 98 17.55 3.43 3.90
CA LEU A 98 16.10 3.41 4.02
C LEU A 98 15.68 3.71 5.46
N VAL A 99 16.32 3.04 6.43
CA VAL A 99 16.06 3.24 7.87
C VAL A 99 16.43 4.64 8.33
N ALA A 100 17.57 5.19 7.90
CA ALA A 100 17.99 6.55 8.25
C ALA A 100 17.06 7.65 7.72
N ARG A 101 16.18 7.31 6.79
CA ARG A 101 15.19 8.22 6.19
C ARG A 101 13.75 7.90 6.56
N ASP A 102 13.55 7.01 7.54
CA ASP A 102 12.22 6.56 8.00
C ASP A 102 11.31 6.05 6.87
N ILE A 103 11.91 5.39 5.86
CA ILE A 103 11.15 4.83 4.75
C ILE A 103 10.61 3.46 5.15
N TYR A 104 9.33 3.40 5.47
CA TYR A 104 8.63 2.18 5.87
C TYR A 104 7.25 2.08 5.20
N PRO A 105 6.68 0.87 5.05
CA PRO A 105 7.27 -0.44 5.32
C PRO A 105 8.27 -0.87 4.24
N VAL A 106 9.27 -1.65 4.64
CA VAL A 106 10.20 -2.30 3.71
C VAL A 106 10.09 -3.80 3.91
N THR A 107 9.83 -4.56 2.85
CA THR A 107 9.80 -6.02 2.94
C THR A 107 11.04 -6.61 2.30
N PHE A 108 11.81 -7.32 3.10
CA PHE A 108 12.98 -8.07 2.70
C PHE A 108 12.58 -9.53 2.45
N MET A 109 12.97 -10.09 1.32
CA MET A 109 12.73 -11.49 0.96
C MET A 109 13.98 -12.14 0.40
N HIS A 110 14.33 -13.29 0.97
CA HIS A 110 15.40 -14.16 0.51
C HIS A 110 14.78 -15.36 -0.20
N ILE A 111 15.21 -15.60 -1.42
CA ILE A 111 14.70 -16.64 -2.33
C ILE A 111 15.86 -17.53 -2.72
N ALA A 112 15.73 -18.82 -2.43
CA ALA A 112 16.66 -19.82 -2.92
C ALA A 112 16.26 -20.28 -4.32
N CYS A 113 17.25 -20.35 -5.21
CA CYS A 113 17.13 -20.92 -6.54
C CYS A 113 17.96 -22.22 -6.61
N ALA A 114 17.48 -23.19 -7.37
CA ALA A 114 18.16 -24.48 -7.47
C ALA A 114 19.52 -24.38 -8.17
N ASP A 115 19.63 -23.49 -9.15
CA ASP A 115 20.88 -23.29 -9.93
C ASP A 115 20.96 -21.86 -10.51
N ASN A 116 22.12 -21.55 -11.09
CA ASN A 116 22.39 -20.29 -11.76
C ASN A 116 21.46 -20.00 -12.96
N LYS A 117 21.00 -21.04 -13.65
CA LYS A 117 20.12 -20.91 -14.82
C LYS A 117 18.72 -20.47 -14.37
N GLU A 118 18.24 -21.06 -13.29
CA GLU A 118 16.98 -20.67 -12.67
C GLU A 118 17.05 -19.24 -12.13
N ARG A 119 18.15 -18.89 -11.43
CA ARG A 119 18.41 -17.52 -10.97
C ARG A 119 18.36 -16.53 -12.12
N ALA A 120 19.04 -16.79 -13.23
CA ALA A 120 19.08 -15.92 -14.39
C ALA A 120 17.68 -15.73 -15.01
N LYS A 121 16.92 -16.80 -15.12
CA LYS A 121 15.52 -16.74 -15.60
C LYS A 121 14.64 -15.90 -14.66
N PHE A 122 14.77 -16.12 -13.35
CA PHE A 122 14.02 -15.35 -12.37
C PHE A 122 14.33 -13.86 -12.48
N ILE A 123 15.62 -13.49 -12.53
CA ILE A 123 16.07 -12.10 -12.66
C ILE A 123 15.50 -11.46 -13.93
N ALA A 124 15.58 -12.15 -15.07
CA ALA A 124 15.04 -11.65 -16.33
C ALA A 124 13.53 -11.38 -16.24
N ARG A 125 12.76 -12.31 -15.66
CA ARG A 125 11.31 -12.15 -15.45
C ARG A 125 11.00 -11.05 -14.41
N ALA A 126 11.78 -10.99 -13.33
CA ALA A 126 11.64 -9.98 -12.29
C ALA A 126 11.89 -8.56 -12.84
N ASN A 127 12.82 -8.41 -13.76
CA ASN A 127 13.08 -7.13 -14.43
C ASN A 127 11.91 -6.66 -15.30
N TYR A 128 11.15 -7.60 -15.82
CA TYR A 128 10.00 -7.28 -16.65
C TYR A 128 8.71 -7.05 -15.85
N ILE A 129 8.52 -7.81 -14.77
CA ILE A 129 7.25 -7.86 -14.03
C ILE A 129 7.27 -6.94 -12.80
N LEU A 130 8.40 -6.89 -12.07
CA LEU A 130 8.50 -6.13 -10.82
C LEU A 130 8.80 -4.66 -11.09
N ASP A 131 8.14 -3.82 -10.30
CA ASP A 131 8.33 -2.37 -10.32
C ASP A 131 9.79 -1.97 -10.00
N LYS A 132 10.16 -0.75 -10.38
CA LYS A 132 11.45 -0.11 -10.08
C LYS A 132 11.71 0.06 -8.58
N ASN A 133 10.66 0.04 -7.77
CA ASN A 133 10.74 0.11 -6.30
C ASN A 133 11.16 -1.22 -5.65
N VAL A 134 11.38 -2.26 -6.45
CA VAL A 134 11.88 -3.55 -5.97
C VAL A 134 13.35 -3.67 -6.33
N LEU A 135 14.21 -3.59 -5.30
CA LEU A 135 15.64 -3.76 -5.44
C LEU A 135 15.98 -5.25 -5.45
N ARG A 136 16.87 -5.65 -6.32
CA ARG A 136 17.27 -7.03 -6.58
C ARG A 136 18.74 -7.19 -6.28
N PHE A 137 19.10 -8.20 -5.50
CA PHE A 137 20.46 -8.48 -5.09
C PHE A 137 20.79 -9.94 -5.36
N THR A 138 21.99 -10.21 -5.83
CA THR A 138 22.56 -11.56 -5.77
C THR A 138 22.93 -11.86 -4.32
N TYR A 139 22.74 -13.10 -3.90
CA TYR A 139 23.11 -13.53 -2.55
C TYR A 139 23.59 -14.96 -2.60
N GLU A 140 24.76 -15.21 -1.98
CA GLU A 140 25.44 -16.51 -2.06
C GLU A 140 25.55 -17.04 -3.52
N ASP A 141 25.70 -18.35 -3.73
CA ASP A 141 25.98 -18.90 -5.06
C ASP A 141 24.81 -18.76 -6.03
N ASN A 142 23.59 -19.05 -5.59
CA ASN A 142 22.42 -19.09 -6.47
C ASN A 142 21.23 -18.26 -5.95
N ASP A 143 21.30 -17.72 -4.75
CA ASP A 143 20.19 -17.08 -4.10
C ASP A 143 20.00 -15.64 -4.54
N ILE A 144 18.80 -15.13 -4.30
CA ILE A 144 18.39 -13.77 -4.62
C ILE A 144 17.76 -13.14 -3.38
N VAL A 145 18.11 -11.89 -3.15
CA VAL A 145 17.42 -11.05 -2.18
C VAL A 145 16.63 -9.97 -2.90
N LEU A 146 15.38 -9.84 -2.54
CA LEU A 146 14.50 -8.76 -2.99
C LEU A 146 14.15 -7.84 -1.84
N ILE A 147 14.26 -6.54 -2.07
CA ILE A 147 13.83 -5.50 -1.14
C ILE A 147 12.69 -4.71 -1.76
N PHE A 148 11.49 -4.88 -1.22
CA PHE A 148 10.27 -4.20 -1.63
C PHE A 148 10.11 -2.94 -0.78
N VAL A 149 10.30 -1.78 -1.38
CA VAL A 149 10.19 -0.48 -0.71
C VAL A 149 8.74 0.01 -0.76
N GLY A 150 8.18 0.38 0.41
CA GLY A 150 6.79 0.83 0.52
C GLY A 150 5.74 -0.30 0.50
N MET A 151 6.17 -1.56 0.50
CA MET A 151 5.27 -2.70 0.42
C MET A 151 5.32 -3.57 1.68
N ASN A 152 4.16 -4.03 2.13
CA ASN A 152 4.07 -5.02 3.20
C ASN A 152 4.20 -6.46 2.65
N ARG A 153 4.41 -7.43 3.55
CA ARG A 153 4.63 -8.84 3.21
C ARG A 153 3.53 -9.45 2.32
N LYS A 154 2.27 -9.05 2.50
CA LYS A 154 1.14 -9.59 1.73
C LYS A 154 1.25 -9.18 0.26
N HIS A 155 1.42 -7.90 -0.01
CA HIS A 155 1.56 -7.37 -1.36
C HIS A 155 2.84 -7.88 -2.05
N SER A 156 3.96 -7.91 -1.31
CA SER A 156 5.22 -8.44 -1.85
C SER A 156 5.12 -9.92 -2.25
N LYS A 157 4.42 -10.75 -1.45
CA LYS A 157 4.15 -12.15 -1.80
C LYS A 157 3.27 -12.27 -3.05
N GLN A 158 2.25 -11.45 -3.19
CA GLN A 158 1.39 -11.45 -4.37
C GLN A 158 2.18 -11.11 -5.64
N SER A 159 3.06 -10.11 -5.56
CA SER A 159 3.94 -9.75 -6.69
C SER A 159 4.89 -10.88 -7.08
N LEU A 160 5.34 -11.68 -6.11
CA LEU A 160 6.22 -12.83 -6.36
C LEU A 160 5.49 -14.05 -6.92
N GLN A 161 4.20 -14.24 -6.65
CA GLN A 161 3.47 -15.44 -7.10
C GLN A 161 3.54 -15.65 -8.62
N LEU A 162 3.64 -14.57 -9.39
CA LEU A 162 3.78 -14.61 -10.83
C LEU A 162 5.18 -15.00 -11.31
N LEU A 163 6.16 -14.96 -10.42
CA LEU A 163 7.57 -15.18 -10.71
C LEU A 163 8.09 -16.52 -10.20
N MET A 164 7.52 -17.02 -9.11
CA MET A 164 7.97 -18.23 -8.45
C MET A 164 7.70 -19.46 -9.33
N GLU A 165 8.72 -20.26 -9.53
CA GLU A 165 8.63 -21.60 -10.09
C GLU A 165 8.60 -22.65 -8.96
N ASN A 166 8.19 -23.87 -9.25
CA ASN A 166 8.02 -24.93 -8.23
C ASN A 166 9.32 -25.30 -7.51
N SER A 167 10.46 -25.06 -8.14
CA SER A 167 11.81 -25.30 -7.61
C SER A 167 12.33 -24.18 -6.70
N MET A 168 11.67 -23.03 -6.69
CA MET A 168 12.09 -21.87 -5.91
C MET A 168 11.42 -21.85 -4.55
N GLN A 169 12.17 -21.47 -3.52
CA GLN A 169 11.67 -21.40 -2.15
C GLN A 169 11.97 -20.05 -1.51
N ILE A 170 10.96 -19.46 -0.86
CA ILE A 170 11.17 -18.31 0.01
C ILE A 170 11.76 -18.81 1.33
N MET A 171 13.05 -18.63 1.50
CA MET A 171 13.78 -19.02 2.72
C MET A 171 13.43 -18.13 3.90
N TYR A 172 13.29 -16.84 3.62
CA TYR A 172 13.03 -15.84 4.65
C TYR A 172 12.28 -14.65 4.10
N ALA A 173 11.32 -14.12 4.88
CA ALA A 173 10.60 -12.92 4.55
C ALA A 173 10.26 -12.13 5.83
N ILE A 174 10.71 -10.89 5.92
CA ILE A 174 10.40 -9.98 7.01
C ILE A 174 9.94 -8.64 6.48
N THR A 175 8.97 -8.02 7.16
CA THR A 175 8.59 -6.63 6.92
C THR A 175 9.16 -5.77 8.05
N ILE A 176 10.01 -4.84 7.68
CA ILE A 176 10.64 -3.86 8.54
C ILE A 176 9.68 -2.67 8.64
N LYS A 177 9.21 -2.41 9.85
CA LYS A 177 8.30 -1.30 10.16
C LYS A 177 8.95 -0.26 11.05
N SER A 178 10.12 -0.58 11.59
CA SER A 178 10.86 0.26 12.53
C SER A 178 12.35 -0.03 12.43
N LYS A 179 13.16 0.86 13.01
CA LYS A 179 14.60 0.66 13.17
C LYS A 179 14.93 -0.63 13.92
N ALA A 180 14.16 -0.96 14.96
CA ALA A 180 14.37 -2.19 15.73
C ALA A 180 14.20 -3.47 14.90
N ASP A 181 13.30 -3.46 13.91
CA ASP A 181 13.15 -4.60 13.00
C ASP A 181 14.34 -4.72 12.05
N ALA A 182 14.90 -3.60 11.60
CA ALA A 182 16.10 -3.59 10.78
C ALA A 182 17.32 -4.12 11.54
N ASP A 183 17.49 -3.76 12.82
CA ASP A 183 18.56 -4.25 13.66
C ASP A 183 18.49 -5.77 13.87
N LYS A 184 17.28 -6.33 14.03
CA LYS A 184 17.08 -7.79 14.06
C LYS A 184 17.51 -8.49 12.76
N LEU A 185 17.25 -7.85 11.63
CA LEU A 185 17.67 -8.39 10.33
C LEU A 185 19.19 -8.38 10.21
N ARG A 186 19.87 -7.30 10.63
CA ARG A 186 21.33 -7.21 10.63
C ARG A 186 21.97 -8.35 11.40
N VAL A 187 21.56 -8.56 12.66
CA VAL A 187 22.09 -9.66 13.48
C VAL A 187 22.00 -11.00 12.77
N LYS A 188 20.91 -11.21 12.00
CA LYS A 188 20.74 -12.48 11.27
C LYS A 188 21.65 -12.60 10.05
N TYR A 189 22.03 -11.50 9.39
CA TYR A 189 22.81 -11.50 8.16
C TYR A 189 24.30 -11.21 8.38
N GLU A 190 24.71 -10.59 9.49
CA GLU A 190 26.11 -10.34 9.85
C GLU A 190 26.78 -11.56 10.52
N VAL A 191 26.00 -12.49 11.06
CA VAL A 191 26.50 -13.71 11.76
C VAL A 191 26.80 -14.85 10.78
N ARG A 192 26.67 -14.64 9.48
CA ARG A 192 27.08 -15.58 8.42
C ARG A 192 28.23 -15.00 7.63
#